data_75e0558889f3c7f9d8b20982179a7616
#
_entry.id   75e0558889f3c7f9d8b20982179a7616
#
_cell.length_a   1.000
_cell.length_b   1.000
_cell.length_c   1.000
_cell.angle_alpha   90.00
_cell.angle_beta   90.00
_cell.angle_gamma   90.00
#
_symmetry.space_group_name_H-M   'P 1'
#
loop_
_entity.id
_entity.type
_entity.pdbx_description
1 polymer ?
#
loop_
_entity_poly.entity_id
_entity_poly.type
_entity_poly.pdbx_seq_one_letter_code
_entity_poly.pdbx_strand_id
1 'polypeptide(L)'
;ISDVGLSHKINDKAEELSHGQQRMLEMAITLGAKPELLLLDEPTQGLAPEATLEMTKLIQKLSKKYTILLIEHKMHIVMEISKVITVLNFGEVIDEGTPSEVKESKKVQDAYLGRG
;
A
#
# COMPACT_ATOMS: atom_id res chain seq x y z
N ILE A 1 -13.22 -11.87 6.37
CA ILE A 1 -13.71 -10.50 6.60
C ILE A 1 -13.16 -9.91 7.89
N SER A 2 -12.99 -10.74 8.93
CA SER A 2 -12.42 -10.27 10.20
C SER A 2 -11.00 -9.69 10.02
N ASP A 3 -10.23 -10.18 9.05
CA ASP A 3 -8.88 -9.68 8.78
C ASP A 3 -8.85 -8.22 8.34
N VAL A 4 -9.93 -7.72 7.75
CA VAL A 4 -10.02 -6.34 7.28
C VAL A 4 -10.88 -5.45 8.17
N GLY A 5 -11.37 -5.96 9.29
CA GLY A 5 -12.09 -5.17 10.27
C GLY A 5 -13.49 -4.72 9.87
N LEU A 6 -14.12 -5.40 8.90
CA LEU A 6 -15.44 -5.03 8.41
C LEU A 6 -16.56 -5.98 8.82
N SER A 7 -16.31 -6.94 9.71
CA SER A 7 -17.32 -7.94 10.06
C SER A 7 -18.63 -7.34 10.59
N HIS A 8 -18.56 -6.22 11.31
CA HIS A 8 -19.76 -5.55 11.84
C HIS A 8 -20.49 -4.70 10.80
N LYS A 9 -19.89 -4.51 9.63
CA LYS A 9 -20.43 -3.70 8.54
C LYS A 9 -20.95 -4.53 7.36
N ILE A 10 -20.93 -5.83 7.46
CA ILE A 10 -21.21 -6.72 6.33
C ILE A 10 -22.60 -6.51 5.72
N ASN A 11 -23.55 -6.04 6.51
CA ASN A 11 -24.93 -5.81 6.06
C ASN A 11 -25.16 -4.39 5.51
N ASP A 12 -24.17 -3.51 5.58
CA ASP A 12 -24.29 -2.15 5.04
C ASP A 12 -24.21 -2.18 3.53
N LYS A 13 -24.91 -1.25 2.89
CA LYS A 13 -24.78 -1.07 1.45
C LYS A 13 -23.41 -0.47 1.14
N ALA A 14 -22.80 -0.94 0.06
CA ALA A 14 -21.46 -0.48 -0.31
C ALA A 14 -21.39 1.04 -0.50
N GLU A 15 -22.41 1.65 -1.09
CA GLU A 15 -22.44 3.10 -1.32
C GLU A 15 -22.57 3.91 -0.03
N GLU A 16 -22.93 3.29 1.10
CA GLU A 16 -23.02 3.95 2.39
C GLU A 16 -21.69 3.93 3.15
N LEU A 17 -20.71 3.19 2.65
CA LEU A 17 -19.43 3.05 3.31
C LEU A 17 -18.52 4.25 3.02
N SER A 18 -17.66 4.60 3.97
CA SER A 18 -16.62 5.60 3.75
C SER A 18 -15.64 5.10 2.70
N HIS A 19 -14.85 6.01 2.15
CA HIS A 19 -13.83 5.65 1.15
C HIS A 19 -12.87 4.57 1.69
N GLY A 20 -12.44 4.73 2.94
CA GLY A 20 -11.56 3.74 3.58
C GLY A 20 -12.23 2.39 3.75
N GLN A 21 -13.51 2.39 4.14
CA GLN A 21 -14.26 1.14 4.28
C GLN A 21 -14.47 0.45 2.94
N GLN A 22 -14.69 1.22 1.87
CA GLN A 22 -14.78 0.66 0.51
C GLN A 22 -13.48 -0.02 0.11
N ARG A 23 -12.33 0.61 0.42
CA ARG A 23 -11.01 0.02 0.15
C ARG A 23 -10.82 -1.28 0.92
N MET A 24 -11.23 -1.31 2.19
CA MET A 24 -11.14 -2.53 3.00
C MET A 24 -12.03 -3.64 2.45
N LEU A 25 -13.23 -3.30 1.96
CA LEU A 25 -14.12 -4.26 1.34
C LEU A 25 -13.53 -4.85 0.06
N GLU A 26 -12.94 -4.00 -0.79
CA GLU A 26 -12.27 -4.45 -2.01
C GLU A 26 -11.14 -5.42 -1.67
N MET A 27 -10.38 -5.12 -0.62
CA MET A 27 -9.30 -5.99 -0.15
C MET A 27 -9.86 -7.35 0.30
N ALA A 28 -10.95 -7.34 1.06
CA ALA A 28 -11.58 -8.57 1.53
C ALA A 28 -12.03 -9.46 0.37
N ILE A 29 -12.62 -8.85 -0.66
CA ILE A 29 -13.04 -9.58 -1.87
C ILE A 29 -11.84 -10.20 -2.55
N THR A 30 -10.76 -9.46 -2.70
CA THR A 30 -9.53 -9.95 -3.32
C THR A 30 -8.96 -11.12 -2.55
N LEU A 31 -8.92 -11.03 -1.22
CA LEU A 31 -8.40 -12.10 -0.36
C LEU A 31 -9.25 -13.37 -0.42
N GLY A 32 -10.55 -13.21 -0.69
CA GLY A 32 -11.46 -14.34 -0.83
C GLY A 32 -11.10 -15.28 -1.99
N ALA A 33 -10.39 -14.76 -2.99
CA ALA A 33 -9.91 -15.54 -4.12
C ALA A 33 -8.65 -16.35 -3.81
N LYS A 34 -8.08 -16.21 -2.61
CA LYS A 34 -6.85 -16.88 -2.15
C LYS A 34 -5.70 -16.70 -3.12
N PRO A 35 -5.28 -15.46 -3.40
CA PRO A 35 -4.25 -15.20 -4.40
C PRO A 35 -2.86 -15.62 -3.91
N GLU A 36 -1.96 -15.88 -4.86
CA GLU A 36 -0.54 -16.08 -4.57
C GLU A 36 0.19 -14.75 -4.55
N LEU A 37 -0.29 -13.78 -5.32
CA LEU A 37 0.29 -12.45 -5.45
C LEU A 37 -0.80 -11.40 -5.34
N LEU A 38 -0.58 -10.41 -4.49
CA LEU A 38 -1.46 -9.26 -4.37
C LEU A 38 -0.82 -8.07 -5.11
N LEU A 39 -1.58 -7.48 -6.02
CA LEU A 39 -1.18 -6.26 -6.71
C LEU A 39 -1.98 -5.11 -6.11
N LEU A 40 -1.30 -4.19 -5.44
CA LEU A 40 -1.94 -3.05 -4.78
C LEU A 40 -1.46 -1.76 -5.43
N ASP A 41 -2.35 -1.08 -6.14
CA ASP A 41 -2.03 0.16 -6.84
C ASP A 41 -2.58 1.34 -6.06
N GLU A 42 -1.68 2.09 -5.42
CA GLU A 42 -2.00 3.25 -4.61
C GLU A 42 -3.15 3.01 -3.62
N PRO A 43 -3.03 1.97 -2.77
CA PRO A 43 -4.14 1.60 -1.88
C PRO A 43 -4.50 2.65 -0.84
N THR A 44 -3.62 3.63 -0.60
CA THR A 44 -3.88 4.69 0.38
C THR A 44 -4.34 5.98 -0.27
N GLN A 45 -4.48 6.02 -1.60
CA GLN A 45 -4.90 7.23 -2.30
C GLN A 45 -6.29 7.68 -1.87
N GLY A 46 -6.41 8.97 -1.52
CA GLY A 46 -7.69 9.54 -1.14
C GLY A 46 -8.14 9.21 0.28
N LEU A 47 -7.36 8.46 1.05
CA LEU A 47 -7.72 8.11 2.41
C LEU A 47 -7.31 9.19 3.40
N ALA A 48 -8.15 9.39 4.44
CA ALA A 48 -7.79 10.24 5.57
C ALA A 48 -6.59 9.64 6.32
N PRO A 49 -5.84 10.44 7.10
CA PRO A 49 -4.65 9.94 7.80
C PRO A 49 -4.88 8.68 8.64
N GLU A 50 -6.01 8.62 9.35
CA GLU A 50 -6.33 7.45 10.18
C GLU A 50 -6.56 6.20 9.34
N ALA A 51 -7.29 6.34 8.23
CA ALA A 51 -7.55 5.23 7.33
C ALA A 51 -6.26 4.80 6.60
N THR A 52 -5.39 5.75 6.28
CA THR A 52 -4.08 5.46 5.70
C THR A 52 -3.25 4.60 6.65
N LEU A 53 -3.24 4.95 7.93
CA LEU A 53 -2.51 4.18 8.95
C LEU A 53 -3.07 2.76 9.07
N GLU A 54 -4.38 2.61 9.10
CA GLU A 54 -5.03 1.30 9.17
C GLU A 54 -4.71 0.45 7.96
N MET A 55 -4.75 1.04 6.76
CA MET A 55 -4.43 0.33 5.52
C MET A 55 -2.96 -0.11 5.52
N THR A 56 -2.06 0.76 5.96
CA THR A 56 -0.63 0.45 6.04
C THR A 56 -0.38 -0.72 6.97
N LYS A 57 -1.02 -0.72 8.14
CA LYS A 57 -0.90 -1.83 9.09
C LYS A 57 -1.45 -3.13 8.54
N LEU A 58 -2.56 -3.05 7.80
CA LEU A 58 -3.15 -4.23 7.16
C LEU A 58 -2.20 -4.82 6.13
N ILE A 59 -1.60 -3.97 5.28
CA ILE A 59 -0.65 -4.42 4.27
C ILE A 59 0.56 -5.09 4.92
N GLN A 60 1.08 -4.52 6.00
CA GLN A 60 2.18 -5.13 6.75
C GLN A 60 1.80 -6.52 7.27
N LYS A 61 0.61 -6.66 7.80
CA LYS A 61 0.10 -7.94 8.31
C LYS A 61 -0.03 -8.95 7.17
N LEU A 62 -0.59 -8.54 6.04
CA LEU A 62 -0.79 -9.41 4.89
C LEU A 62 0.51 -9.82 4.22
N SER A 63 1.55 -8.99 4.32
CA SER A 63 2.85 -9.29 3.73
C SER A 63 3.50 -10.54 4.34
N LYS A 64 3.03 -10.97 5.50
CA LYS A 64 3.51 -12.21 6.15
C LYS A 64 2.93 -13.45 5.51
N LYS A 65 1.77 -13.33 4.86
CA LYS A 65 1.08 -14.45 4.20
C LYS A 65 1.21 -14.41 2.68
N TYR A 66 1.26 -13.23 2.10
CA TYR A 66 1.18 -13.03 0.66
C TYR A 66 2.40 -12.31 0.14
N THR A 67 2.75 -12.61 -1.10
CA THR A 67 3.71 -11.77 -1.84
C THR A 67 2.92 -10.56 -2.34
N ILE A 68 3.41 -9.37 -2.04
CA ILE A 68 2.71 -8.13 -2.38
C ILE A 68 3.58 -7.27 -3.29
N LEU A 69 3.03 -6.86 -4.42
CA LEU A 69 3.60 -5.80 -5.24
C LEU A 69 2.79 -4.54 -4.97
N LEU A 70 3.43 -3.57 -4.36
CA LEU A 70 2.80 -2.32 -3.94
C LEU A 70 3.28 -1.18 -4.83
N ILE A 71 2.34 -0.45 -5.43
CA ILE A 71 2.64 0.78 -6.16
C ILE A 71 2.17 1.94 -5.29
N GLU A 72 3.09 2.81 -4.92
CA GLU A 72 2.79 3.92 -4.02
C GLU A 72 3.75 5.06 -4.29
N HIS A 73 3.31 6.29 -4.08
CA HIS A 73 4.14 7.48 -4.21
C HIS A 73 4.44 8.16 -2.88
N LYS A 74 3.79 7.74 -1.81
CA LYS A 74 4.05 8.26 -0.46
C LYS A 74 5.29 7.58 0.09
N MET A 75 6.42 8.27 0.01
CA MET A 75 7.73 7.67 0.35
C MET A 75 7.79 7.10 1.76
N HIS A 76 7.17 7.77 2.74
CA HIS A 76 7.20 7.29 4.11
C HIS A 76 6.52 5.92 4.27
N ILE A 77 5.47 5.65 3.50
CA ILE A 77 4.79 4.35 3.53
C ILE A 77 5.67 3.29 2.89
N VAL A 78 6.19 3.59 1.69
CA VAL A 78 7.05 2.67 0.96
C VAL A 78 8.26 2.28 1.79
N MET A 79 8.92 3.26 2.41
CA MET A 79 10.10 3.02 3.24
C MET A 79 9.80 2.17 4.47
N GLU A 80 8.61 2.34 5.04
CA GLU A 80 8.23 1.63 6.26
C GLU A 80 7.90 0.16 6.04
N ILE A 81 7.21 -0.17 4.92
CA ILE A 81 6.64 -1.50 4.76
C ILE A 81 7.28 -2.37 3.69
N SER A 82 8.16 -1.82 2.86
CA SER A 82 8.74 -2.57 1.74
C SER A 82 10.06 -3.23 2.10
N LYS A 83 10.30 -4.42 1.55
CA LYS A 83 11.59 -5.10 1.69
C LYS A 83 12.55 -4.69 0.58
N VAL A 84 12.01 -4.58 -0.64
CA VAL A 84 12.75 -4.14 -1.82
C VAL A 84 11.93 -3.07 -2.50
N ILE A 85 12.60 -1.99 -2.89
CA ILE A 85 11.96 -0.86 -3.54
C ILE A 85 12.59 -0.66 -4.91
N THR A 86 11.75 -0.60 -5.94
CA THR A 86 12.15 -0.21 -7.29
C THR A 86 11.61 1.19 -7.53
N VAL A 87 12.49 2.12 -7.84
CA VAL A 87 12.11 3.52 -8.04
C VAL A 87 12.03 3.85 -9.52
N LEU A 88 10.87 4.33 -9.94
CA LEU A 88 10.63 4.76 -11.33
C LEU A 88 10.55 6.28 -11.41
N ASN A 89 11.10 6.84 -12.48
CA ASN A 89 11.00 8.25 -12.78
C ASN A 89 10.84 8.39 -14.28
N PHE A 90 9.74 8.99 -14.72
CA PHE A 90 9.41 9.11 -16.15
C PHE A 90 9.49 7.78 -16.89
N GLY A 91 9.00 6.71 -16.26
CA GLY A 91 8.95 5.39 -16.88
C GLY A 91 10.26 4.61 -16.88
N GLU A 92 11.31 5.17 -16.27
CA GLU A 92 12.60 4.50 -16.20
C GLU A 92 12.94 4.11 -14.76
N VAL A 93 13.57 2.94 -14.58
CA VAL A 93 14.08 2.52 -13.29
C VAL A 93 15.36 3.32 -13.00
N ILE A 94 15.32 4.12 -11.93
CA ILE A 94 16.50 4.92 -11.56
C ILE A 94 17.29 4.30 -10.41
N ASP A 95 16.66 3.44 -9.61
CA ASP A 95 17.35 2.72 -8.56
C ASP A 95 16.48 1.57 -8.04
N GLU A 96 17.13 0.60 -7.39
CA GLU A 96 16.45 -0.53 -6.77
C GLU A 96 17.28 -1.02 -5.60
N GLY A 97 16.64 -1.36 -4.49
CA GLY A 97 17.34 -1.89 -3.34
C GLY A 97 16.46 -1.91 -2.10
N THR A 98 17.11 -2.14 -0.96
CA THR A 98 16.44 -2.07 0.34
C THR A 98 16.04 -0.63 0.64
N PRO A 99 15.11 -0.41 1.59
CA PRO A 99 14.76 0.96 1.99
C PRO A 99 15.96 1.82 2.35
N SER A 100 16.93 1.27 3.08
CA SER A 100 18.15 2.01 3.44
C SER A 100 18.95 2.44 2.21
N GLU A 101 19.14 1.51 1.27
CA GLU A 101 19.89 1.79 0.05
C GLU A 101 19.20 2.86 -0.81
N VAL A 102 17.88 2.74 -0.95
CA VAL A 102 17.10 3.69 -1.75
C VAL A 102 17.10 5.06 -1.10
N LYS A 103 16.95 5.11 0.23
CA LYS A 103 16.94 6.37 0.97
C LYS A 103 18.25 7.15 0.80
N GLU A 104 19.38 6.44 0.72
CA GLU A 104 20.69 7.06 0.55
C GLU A 104 21.05 7.36 -0.90
N SER A 105 20.26 6.89 -1.85
CA SER A 105 20.49 7.11 -3.26
C SER A 105 20.31 8.58 -3.63
N LYS A 106 21.36 9.19 -4.18
CA LYS A 106 21.30 10.58 -4.63
C LYS A 106 20.28 10.75 -5.76
N LYS A 107 20.20 9.78 -6.67
CA LYS A 107 19.24 9.81 -7.78
C LYS A 107 17.81 9.88 -7.27
N VAL A 108 17.51 9.09 -6.25
CA VAL A 108 16.18 9.07 -5.64
C VAL A 108 15.90 10.37 -4.89
N GLN A 109 16.88 10.85 -4.13
CA GLN A 109 16.74 12.11 -3.40
C GLN A 109 16.45 13.26 -4.35
N ASP A 110 17.18 13.35 -5.46
CA ASP A 110 16.99 14.40 -6.45
C ASP A 110 15.60 14.31 -7.12
N ALA A 111 15.12 13.09 -7.39
CA ALA A 111 13.86 12.89 -8.09
C ALA A 111 12.63 13.06 -7.18
N TYR A 112 12.71 12.64 -5.93
CA TYR A 112 11.54 12.58 -5.04
C TYR A 112 11.70 13.32 -3.73
N LEU A 113 12.78 13.09 -3.00
CA LEU A 113 12.93 13.63 -1.65
C LEU A 113 13.37 15.09 -1.64
N GLY A 114 14.13 15.50 -2.64
CA GLY A 114 14.56 16.88 -2.78
C GLY A 114 13.46 17.86 -3.14
N ARG A 115 12.29 17.35 -3.53
CA ARG A 115 11.14 18.17 -3.90
C ARG A 115 10.21 18.47 -2.73
N GLY A 116 10.44 17.79 -1.64
CA GLY A 116 9.59 17.82 -0.44
C GLY A 116 9.64 19.08 0.35
#